data_164e26e47978bc2cc8dbab3df9cdaf2c
#
_entry.id   164e26e47978bc2cc8dbab3df9cdaf2c
#
_cell.length_a   1.000
_cell.length_b   1.000
_cell.length_c   1.000
_cell.angle_alpha   90.00
_cell.angle_beta   90.00
_cell.angle_gamma   90.00
#
_symmetry.space_group_name_H-M   'P 1'
#
loop_
_entity.id
_entity.type
_entity.pdbx_description
1 polymer ?
#
loop_
_entity_poly.entity_id
_entity_poly.type
_entity_poly.pdbx_seq_one_letter_code
_entity_poly.pdbx_strand_id
1 'polypeptide(L)'
;MASIVLASTSPFRRELLKKVVKNFAVAAPLVDETPQQQEAPEHLVERLAIAKAKALAADYPAHVLIGSDQVAVVDGKILGKPGTSENAVKQLQMMRGKTVTFLTGLAVYDSAEQRLQSAVEPFHVTFRDISDAEIAAYVQREQPLNCAGSFKSEALGISLFSRLHGDDPNTLVGLPLIRLLAMLREWGINPLVDENSEQSQ
;
A
#
# COMPACT_ATOMS: atom_id res chain seq x y z
N MET A 1 -6.45 7.14 24.32
CA MET A 1 -5.77 6.73 23.06
C MET A 1 -6.33 7.50 21.89
N ALA A 2 -5.50 7.95 20.93
CA ALA A 2 -6.01 8.54 19.70
C ALA A 2 -6.73 7.46 18.88
N SER A 3 -7.97 7.73 18.47
CA SER A 3 -8.73 6.82 17.61
C SER A 3 -8.11 6.83 16.19
N ILE A 4 -7.89 5.65 15.64
CA ILE A 4 -7.24 5.47 14.32
C ILE A 4 -8.30 5.11 13.27
N VAL A 5 -8.18 5.70 12.09
CA VAL A 5 -9.00 5.37 10.91
C VAL A 5 -8.10 5.06 9.72
N LEU A 6 -8.34 3.94 9.07
CA LEU A 6 -7.72 3.60 7.80
C LEU A 6 -8.57 4.14 6.64
N ALA A 7 -8.06 5.12 5.93
CA ALA A 7 -8.69 5.72 4.74
C ALA A 7 -8.43 4.84 3.50
N SER A 8 -9.08 3.69 3.43
CA SER A 8 -8.86 2.73 2.34
C SER A 8 -10.00 1.73 2.22
N THR A 9 -10.31 1.31 0.99
CA THR A 9 -11.20 0.17 0.70
C THR A 9 -10.43 -1.15 0.50
N SER A 10 -9.08 -1.12 0.57
CA SER A 10 -8.24 -2.29 0.34
C SER A 10 -8.33 -3.30 1.49
N PRO A 11 -8.77 -4.54 1.24
CA PRO A 11 -8.77 -5.59 2.26
C PRO A 11 -7.33 -5.93 2.71
N PHE A 12 -6.35 -5.84 1.80
CA PHE A 12 -4.95 -6.12 2.10
C PHE A 12 -4.38 -5.13 3.13
N ARG A 13 -4.59 -3.83 2.94
CA ARG A 13 -4.15 -2.80 3.90
C ARG A 13 -4.82 -2.95 5.26
N ARG A 14 -6.10 -3.31 5.26
CA ARG A 14 -6.84 -3.60 6.50
C ARG A 14 -6.20 -4.76 7.27
N GLU A 15 -5.92 -5.88 6.59
CA GLU A 15 -5.28 -7.04 7.23
C GLU A 15 -3.86 -6.74 7.70
N LEU A 16 -3.10 -5.89 6.98
CA LEU A 16 -1.80 -5.43 7.44
C LEU A 16 -1.91 -4.59 8.72
N LEU A 17 -2.80 -3.60 8.75
CA LEU A 17 -2.96 -2.74 9.93
C LEU A 17 -3.38 -3.51 11.17
N LYS A 18 -4.23 -4.52 11.03
CA LYS A 18 -4.64 -5.42 12.14
C LYS A 18 -3.48 -6.12 12.83
N LYS A 19 -2.35 -6.32 12.16
CA LYS A 19 -1.16 -6.95 12.77
C LYS A 19 -0.55 -6.09 13.88
N VAL A 20 -0.75 -4.76 13.81
CA VAL A 20 -0.05 -3.80 14.67
C VAL A 20 -0.99 -2.87 15.43
N VAL A 21 -2.25 -2.73 15.02
CA VAL A 21 -3.27 -1.92 15.69
C VAL A 21 -4.53 -2.77 15.87
N LYS A 22 -4.97 -2.97 17.11
CA LYS A 22 -6.16 -3.79 17.40
C LYS A 22 -7.46 -3.11 17.04
N ASN A 23 -7.59 -1.85 17.42
CA ASN A 23 -8.82 -1.09 17.29
C ASN A 23 -8.64 0.08 16.33
N PHE A 24 -9.27 0.02 15.17
CA PHE A 24 -9.33 1.10 14.18
C PHE A 24 -10.61 0.99 13.36
N ALA A 25 -11.08 2.13 12.86
CA ALA A 25 -12.14 2.19 11.88
C ALA A 25 -11.58 2.12 10.45
N VAL A 26 -12.43 1.73 9.51
CA VAL A 26 -12.11 1.74 8.07
C VAL A 26 -13.16 2.57 7.36
N ALA A 27 -12.73 3.52 6.54
CA ALA A 27 -13.61 4.35 5.74
C ALA A 27 -13.08 4.53 4.33
N ALA A 28 -14.00 4.63 3.37
CA ALA A 28 -13.66 4.85 1.95
C ALA A 28 -13.36 6.32 1.70
N PRO A 29 -12.14 6.71 1.32
CA PRO A 29 -11.86 8.08 0.92
C PRO A 29 -12.39 8.34 -0.49
N LEU A 30 -13.10 9.42 -0.70
CA LEU A 30 -13.52 9.88 -2.02
C LEU A 30 -12.51 10.89 -2.54
N VAL A 31 -11.59 10.45 -3.40
CA VAL A 31 -10.55 11.30 -3.99
C VAL A 31 -10.44 11.04 -5.48
N ASP A 32 -10.04 12.07 -6.23
CA ASP A 32 -9.65 11.91 -7.63
C ASP A 32 -8.23 11.34 -7.69
N GLU A 33 -8.11 10.11 -8.20
CA GLU A 33 -6.84 9.39 -8.32
C GLU A 33 -6.15 9.63 -9.69
N THR A 34 -6.69 10.51 -10.52
CA THR A 34 -6.13 10.79 -11.84
C THR A 34 -4.72 11.38 -11.72
N PRO A 35 -3.70 10.78 -12.38
CA PRO A 35 -2.36 11.36 -12.43
C PRO A 35 -2.37 12.76 -13.05
N GLN A 36 -1.56 13.67 -12.51
CA GLN A 36 -1.35 15.00 -13.07
C GLN A 36 -0.38 14.93 -14.26
N GLN A 37 -0.41 15.95 -15.11
CA GLN A 37 0.48 16.00 -16.26
C GLN A 37 1.95 15.96 -15.82
N GLN A 38 2.72 15.01 -16.36
CA GLN A 38 4.14 14.81 -16.04
C GLN A 38 4.43 14.55 -14.54
N GLU A 39 3.46 14.05 -13.78
CA GLU A 39 3.65 13.72 -12.38
C GLU A 39 4.58 12.51 -12.22
N ALA A 40 5.67 12.70 -11.46
CA ALA A 40 6.55 11.58 -11.10
C ALA A 40 5.82 10.55 -10.24
N PRO A 41 6.13 9.24 -10.39
CA PRO A 41 5.43 8.19 -9.63
C PRO A 41 5.47 8.38 -8.12
N GLU A 42 6.59 8.87 -7.58
CA GLU A 42 6.78 9.18 -6.16
C GLU A 42 5.82 10.27 -5.69
N HIS A 43 5.71 11.35 -6.47
CA HIS A 43 4.81 12.47 -6.16
C HIS A 43 3.34 12.04 -6.25
N LEU A 44 3.00 11.21 -7.24
CA LEU A 44 1.64 10.66 -7.39
C LEU A 44 1.21 9.90 -6.14
N VAL A 45 2.00 8.91 -5.70
CA VAL A 45 1.61 8.05 -4.57
C VAL A 45 1.60 8.83 -3.25
N GLU A 46 2.50 9.79 -3.05
CA GLU A 46 2.52 10.64 -1.87
C GLU A 46 1.30 11.56 -1.83
N ARG A 47 1.03 12.27 -2.94
CA ARG A 47 -0.14 13.13 -3.07
C ARG A 47 -1.44 12.39 -2.83
N LEU A 48 -1.59 11.20 -3.41
CA LEU A 48 -2.79 10.38 -3.24
C LEU A 48 -2.92 9.84 -1.81
N ALA A 49 -1.82 9.43 -1.18
CA ALA A 49 -1.84 9.02 0.22
C ALA A 49 -2.31 10.17 1.13
N ILE A 50 -1.77 11.37 0.94
CA ILE A 50 -2.16 12.58 1.69
C ILE A 50 -3.64 12.93 1.43
N ALA A 51 -4.06 12.93 0.17
CA ALA A 51 -5.43 13.24 -0.21
C ALA A 51 -6.42 12.25 0.44
N LYS A 52 -6.11 10.95 0.43
CA LYS A 52 -6.93 9.90 1.07
C LYS A 52 -7.06 10.11 2.58
N ALA A 53 -5.96 10.39 3.27
CA ALA A 53 -6.01 10.67 4.70
C ALA A 53 -6.87 11.91 5.00
N LYS A 54 -6.63 13.01 4.31
CA LYS A 54 -7.34 14.28 4.54
C LYS A 54 -8.82 14.27 4.15
N ALA A 55 -9.21 13.45 3.15
CA ALA A 55 -10.59 13.38 2.68
C ALA A 55 -11.59 13.01 3.79
N LEU A 56 -11.14 12.32 4.82
CA LEU A 56 -11.98 11.89 5.95
C LEU A 56 -11.93 12.81 7.16
N ALA A 57 -11.18 13.93 7.11
CA ALA A 57 -10.95 14.78 8.28
C ALA A 57 -12.24 15.42 8.84
N ALA A 58 -13.18 15.75 7.98
CA ALA A 58 -14.46 16.34 8.39
C ALA A 58 -15.36 15.32 9.11
N ASP A 59 -15.34 14.06 8.66
CA ASP A 59 -16.14 12.97 9.23
C ASP A 59 -15.50 12.41 10.52
N TYR A 60 -14.19 12.59 10.67
CA TYR A 60 -13.39 12.09 11.79
C TYR A 60 -12.54 13.21 12.42
N PRO A 61 -13.16 14.21 13.11
CA PRO A 61 -12.48 15.46 13.51
C PRO A 61 -11.48 15.32 14.67
N ALA A 62 -11.39 14.16 15.32
CA ALA A 62 -10.48 13.92 16.45
C ALA A 62 -9.79 12.56 16.32
N HIS A 63 -9.28 12.27 15.13
CA HIS A 63 -8.72 10.96 14.81
C HIS A 63 -7.36 11.07 14.11
N VAL A 64 -6.60 10.00 14.17
CA VAL A 64 -5.42 9.78 13.33
C VAL A 64 -5.84 9.02 12.08
N LEU A 65 -5.71 9.66 10.92
CA LEU A 65 -6.17 9.16 9.64
C LEU A 65 -4.96 8.65 8.85
N ILE A 66 -5.01 7.37 8.42
CA ILE A 66 -3.94 6.72 7.67
C ILE A 66 -4.38 6.57 6.22
N GLY A 67 -3.66 7.22 5.31
CA GLY A 67 -3.83 7.09 3.87
C GLY A 67 -2.64 6.40 3.23
N SER A 68 -2.88 5.61 2.18
CA SER A 68 -1.82 4.98 1.40
C SER A 68 -2.24 4.81 -0.05
N ASP A 69 -1.25 4.93 -0.94
CA ASP A 69 -1.39 4.64 -2.37
C ASP A 69 -0.18 3.89 -2.89
N GLN A 70 -0.33 3.13 -3.99
CA GLN A 70 0.76 2.32 -4.53
C GLN A 70 0.70 2.24 -6.04
N VAL A 71 1.87 2.34 -6.66
CA VAL A 71 2.08 2.04 -8.08
C VAL A 71 3.28 1.12 -8.27
N ALA A 72 3.24 0.33 -9.35
CA ALA A 72 4.40 -0.43 -9.84
C ALA A 72 5.04 0.33 -10.99
N VAL A 73 6.36 0.39 -11.03
CA VAL A 73 7.13 1.07 -12.09
C VAL A 73 8.11 0.09 -12.72
N VAL A 74 8.04 -0.04 -14.03
CA VAL A 74 8.98 -0.84 -14.83
C VAL A 74 9.36 -0.06 -16.09
N ASP A 75 10.65 0.04 -16.40
CA ASP A 75 11.18 0.78 -17.55
C ASP A 75 10.61 2.23 -17.61
N GLY A 76 10.48 2.89 -16.47
CA GLY A 76 9.93 4.24 -16.35
C GLY A 76 8.42 4.36 -16.58
N LYS A 77 7.69 3.25 -16.74
CA LYS A 77 6.24 3.24 -16.93
C LYS A 77 5.52 2.81 -15.66
N ILE A 78 4.50 3.57 -15.29
CA ILE A 78 3.61 3.22 -14.19
C ILE A 78 2.66 2.11 -14.64
N LEU A 79 2.58 1.04 -13.84
CA LEU A 79 1.60 -0.02 -13.96
C LEU A 79 0.60 0.08 -12.80
N GLY A 80 -0.66 0.30 -13.12
CA GLY A 80 -1.76 0.24 -12.17
C GLY A 80 -2.36 -1.16 -12.05
N LYS A 81 -3.59 -1.21 -11.54
CA LYS A 81 -4.39 -2.44 -11.50
C LYS A 81 -4.75 -2.86 -12.94
N PRO A 82 -4.61 -4.14 -13.31
CA PRO A 82 -4.89 -4.59 -14.67
C PRO A 82 -6.38 -4.54 -15.03
N GLY A 83 -7.28 -4.77 -14.08
CA GLY A 83 -8.73 -4.80 -14.26
C GLY A 83 -9.25 -6.00 -15.05
N THR A 84 -8.49 -6.55 -16.00
CA THR A 84 -8.84 -7.72 -16.82
C THR A 84 -7.71 -8.75 -16.84
N SER A 85 -8.04 -10.02 -17.11
CA SER A 85 -7.05 -11.08 -17.25
C SER A 85 -6.08 -10.84 -18.41
N GLU A 86 -6.57 -10.30 -19.54
CA GLU A 86 -5.70 -9.95 -20.67
C GLU A 86 -4.65 -8.90 -20.31
N ASN A 87 -5.06 -7.85 -19.60
CA ASN A 87 -4.14 -6.82 -19.13
C ASN A 87 -3.16 -7.38 -18.09
N ALA A 88 -3.61 -8.29 -17.21
CA ALA A 88 -2.74 -8.96 -16.25
C ALA A 88 -1.65 -9.76 -16.96
N VAL A 89 -2.01 -10.54 -17.99
CA VAL A 89 -1.04 -11.27 -18.82
C VAL A 89 -0.04 -10.33 -19.47
N LYS A 90 -0.51 -9.23 -20.11
CA LYS A 90 0.37 -8.24 -20.75
C LYS A 90 1.33 -7.58 -19.73
N GLN A 91 0.85 -7.24 -18.55
CA GLN A 91 1.68 -6.65 -17.50
C GLN A 91 2.76 -7.65 -17.04
N LEU A 92 2.40 -8.91 -16.78
CA LEU A 92 3.36 -9.94 -16.38
C LEU A 92 4.40 -10.24 -17.48
N GLN A 93 3.99 -10.26 -18.75
CA GLN A 93 4.93 -10.38 -19.88
C GLN A 93 5.91 -9.20 -19.94
N MET A 94 5.44 -7.97 -19.67
CA MET A 94 6.29 -6.78 -19.62
C MET A 94 7.30 -6.83 -18.49
N MET A 95 6.94 -7.43 -17.34
CA MET A 95 7.79 -7.51 -16.15
C MET A 95 8.74 -8.72 -16.14
N ARG A 96 8.54 -9.69 -17.03
CA ARG A 96 9.37 -10.90 -17.19
C ARG A 96 10.86 -10.57 -17.21
N GLY A 97 11.66 -11.22 -16.33
CA GLY A 97 13.10 -11.06 -16.25
C GLY A 97 13.59 -9.68 -15.80
N LYS A 98 12.69 -8.79 -15.37
CA LYS A 98 13.05 -7.42 -14.97
C LYS A 98 12.90 -7.21 -13.46
N THR A 99 13.51 -6.13 -12.99
CA THR A 99 13.25 -5.60 -11.65
C THR A 99 12.20 -4.51 -11.75
N VAL A 100 11.10 -4.69 -11.01
CA VAL A 100 9.99 -3.75 -10.89
C VAL A 100 10.11 -3.04 -9.56
N THR A 101 9.96 -1.72 -9.54
CA THR A 101 9.93 -0.92 -8.32
C THR A 101 8.48 -0.64 -7.94
N PHE A 102 8.07 -1.07 -6.75
CA PHE A 102 6.83 -0.67 -6.12
C PHE A 102 7.09 0.56 -5.27
N LEU A 103 6.35 1.62 -5.52
CA LEU A 103 6.38 2.85 -4.73
C LEU A 103 5.10 2.91 -3.93
N THR A 104 5.22 2.96 -2.61
CA THR A 104 4.07 3.04 -1.71
C THR A 104 4.11 4.34 -0.93
N GLY A 105 3.18 5.24 -1.25
CA GLY A 105 2.92 6.45 -0.48
C GLY A 105 2.19 6.12 0.81
N LEU A 106 2.65 6.71 1.90
CA LEU A 106 2.03 6.64 3.22
C LEU A 106 1.83 8.05 3.75
N ALA A 107 0.65 8.33 4.29
CA ALA A 107 0.36 9.56 5.01
C ALA A 107 -0.34 9.25 6.32
N VAL A 108 0.05 9.95 7.38
CA VAL A 108 -0.61 9.96 8.68
C VAL A 108 -1.03 11.39 8.97
N TYR A 109 -2.31 11.62 9.18
CA TYR A 109 -2.89 12.93 9.42
C TYR A 109 -3.68 12.94 10.73
N ASP A 110 -3.30 13.83 11.64
CA ASP A 110 -4.03 14.10 12.87
C ASP A 110 -5.05 15.21 12.59
N SER A 111 -6.34 14.86 12.58
CA SER A 111 -7.39 15.81 12.23
C SER A 111 -7.68 16.84 13.33
N ALA A 112 -7.34 16.55 14.58
CA ALA A 112 -7.49 17.51 15.70
C ALA A 112 -6.42 18.58 15.64
N GLU A 113 -5.15 18.18 15.53
CA GLU A 113 -3.99 19.05 15.55
C GLU A 113 -3.59 19.55 14.16
N GLN A 114 -4.25 19.07 13.11
CA GLN A 114 -3.94 19.35 11.69
C GLN A 114 -2.48 19.09 11.32
N ARG A 115 -1.88 18.07 11.94
CA ARG A 115 -0.51 17.63 11.68
C ARG A 115 -0.49 16.55 10.61
N LEU A 116 0.52 16.61 9.75
CA LEU A 116 0.70 15.66 8.66
C LEU A 116 2.14 15.13 8.68
N GLN A 117 2.27 13.83 8.51
CA GLN A 117 3.52 13.18 8.11
C GLN A 117 3.24 12.39 6.84
N SER A 118 4.20 12.38 5.90
CA SER A 118 4.15 11.54 4.70
C SER A 118 5.52 10.96 4.37
N ALA A 119 5.51 9.86 3.64
CA ALA A 119 6.71 9.21 3.11
C ALA A 119 6.36 8.40 1.87
N VAL A 120 7.37 8.10 1.06
CA VAL A 120 7.29 7.14 -0.04
C VAL A 120 8.32 6.04 0.22
N GLU A 121 7.85 4.81 0.29
CA GLU A 121 8.68 3.63 0.54
C GLU A 121 8.81 2.79 -0.73
N PRO A 122 10.04 2.61 -1.26
CA PRO A 122 10.29 1.75 -2.41
C PRO A 122 10.42 0.28 -1.98
N PHE A 123 9.98 -0.62 -2.85
CA PHE A 123 10.22 -2.04 -2.74
C PHE A 123 10.49 -2.64 -4.11
N HIS A 124 11.54 -3.46 -4.25
CA HIS A 124 11.99 -3.98 -5.53
C HIS A 124 11.68 -5.47 -5.65
N VAL A 125 11.09 -5.85 -6.77
CA VAL A 125 10.74 -7.22 -7.10
C VAL A 125 11.43 -7.61 -8.41
N THR A 126 12.31 -8.59 -8.37
CA THR A 126 12.95 -9.13 -9.57
C THR A 126 12.18 -10.36 -10.03
N PHE A 127 11.59 -10.30 -11.20
CA PHE A 127 10.87 -11.40 -11.82
C PHE A 127 11.85 -12.42 -12.42
N ARG A 128 11.46 -13.70 -12.35
CA ARG A 128 12.12 -14.77 -13.13
C ARG A 128 11.83 -14.56 -14.63
N ASP A 129 12.57 -15.27 -15.47
CA ASP A 129 12.20 -15.49 -16.87
C ASP A 129 11.07 -16.52 -16.94
N ILE A 130 9.83 -16.05 -16.69
CA ILE A 130 8.62 -16.87 -16.65
C ILE A 130 8.05 -17.07 -18.05
N SER A 131 7.66 -18.31 -18.39
CA SER A 131 7.05 -18.63 -19.68
C SER A 131 5.61 -18.09 -19.80
N ASP A 132 5.11 -17.97 -21.02
CA ASP A 132 3.70 -17.57 -21.27
C ASP A 132 2.71 -18.56 -20.68
N ALA A 133 3.06 -19.86 -20.64
CA ALA A 133 2.24 -20.90 -20.00
C ALA A 133 2.16 -20.69 -18.46
N GLU A 134 3.26 -20.34 -17.81
CA GLU A 134 3.28 -20.02 -16.37
C GLU A 134 2.46 -18.77 -16.09
N ILE A 135 2.58 -17.72 -16.91
CA ILE A 135 1.80 -16.48 -16.78
C ILE A 135 0.31 -16.78 -16.91
N ALA A 136 -0.09 -17.52 -17.94
CA ALA A 136 -1.50 -17.86 -18.17
C ALA A 136 -2.08 -18.69 -17.01
N ALA A 137 -1.35 -19.70 -16.56
CA ALA A 137 -1.74 -20.56 -15.42
C ALA A 137 -1.86 -19.74 -14.12
N TYR A 138 -0.92 -18.82 -13.86
CA TYR A 138 -0.95 -17.96 -12.71
C TYR A 138 -2.19 -17.03 -12.71
N VAL A 139 -2.42 -16.31 -13.83
CA VAL A 139 -3.56 -15.39 -13.95
C VAL A 139 -4.88 -16.13 -13.81
N GLN A 140 -5.00 -17.32 -14.41
CA GLN A 140 -6.20 -18.15 -14.28
C GLN A 140 -6.49 -18.54 -12.82
N ARG A 141 -5.46 -18.89 -12.05
CA ARG A 141 -5.60 -19.37 -10.67
C ARG A 141 -5.84 -18.25 -9.67
N GLU A 142 -5.07 -17.16 -9.76
CA GLU A 142 -5.03 -16.11 -8.74
C GLU A 142 -5.95 -14.93 -9.03
N GLN A 143 -6.35 -14.73 -10.29
CA GLN A 143 -7.19 -13.60 -10.72
C GLN A 143 -6.72 -12.26 -10.08
N PRO A 144 -5.48 -11.79 -10.35
CA PRO A 144 -4.88 -10.65 -9.66
C PRO A 144 -5.37 -9.29 -10.21
N LEU A 145 -6.65 -9.18 -10.54
CA LEU A 145 -7.23 -8.09 -11.33
C LEU A 145 -7.25 -6.75 -10.59
N ASN A 146 -7.23 -6.79 -9.25
CA ASN A 146 -7.28 -5.59 -8.39
C ASN A 146 -5.93 -5.28 -7.71
N CYS A 147 -4.84 -5.93 -8.15
CA CYS A 147 -3.50 -5.75 -7.60
C CYS A 147 -2.62 -4.96 -8.57
N ALA A 148 -1.94 -3.92 -8.10
CA ALA A 148 -0.92 -3.22 -8.89
C ALA A 148 0.18 -4.21 -9.31
N GLY A 149 0.59 -4.18 -10.58
CA GLY A 149 1.57 -5.13 -11.11
C GLY A 149 1.04 -6.56 -11.31
N SER A 150 -0.26 -6.79 -11.21
CA SER A 150 -0.91 -8.06 -11.58
C SER A 150 -0.46 -9.29 -10.79
N PHE A 151 -0.09 -9.13 -9.50
CA PHE A 151 0.24 -10.28 -8.64
C PHE A 151 -0.14 -10.06 -7.17
N LYS A 152 -0.14 -11.17 -6.42
CA LYS A 152 -0.30 -11.22 -4.96
C LYS A 152 0.94 -11.89 -4.39
N SER A 153 1.83 -11.11 -3.76
CA SER A 153 3.10 -11.61 -3.21
C SER A 153 2.91 -12.55 -2.04
N GLU A 154 1.83 -12.37 -1.29
CA GLU A 154 1.43 -13.17 -0.13
C GLU A 154 0.77 -14.52 -0.50
N ALA A 155 0.60 -14.78 -1.80
CA ALA A 155 0.01 -15.99 -2.34
C ALA A 155 0.92 -16.62 -3.41
N LEU A 156 0.35 -17.25 -4.45
CA LEU A 156 1.11 -17.92 -5.51
C LEU A 156 2.04 -16.97 -6.29
N GLY A 157 1.80 -15.65 -6.23
CA GLY A 157 2.65 -14.65 -6.89
C GLY A 157 4.13 -14.72 -6.48
N ILE A 158 4.44 -15.22 -5.28
CA ILE A 158 5.83 -15.41 -4.84
C ILE A 158 6.62 -16.33 -5.80
N SER A 159 5.96 -17.24 -6.51
CA SER A 159 6.58 -18.12 -7.47
C SER A 159 7.09 -17.45 -8.75
N LEU A 160 6.64 -16.23 -9.01
CA LEU A 160 7.04 -15.42 -10.18
C LEU A 160 8.40 -14.73 -10.00
N PHE A 161 8.94 -14.70 -8.77
CA PHE A 161 10.08 -13.87 -8.41
C PHE A 161 11.36 -14.68 -8.24
N SER A 162 12.49 -14.04 -8.50
CA SER A 162 13.83 -14.52 -8.14
C SER A 162 14.39 -13.78 -6.93
N ARG A 163 13.93 -12.53 -6.66
CA ARG A 163 14.43 -11.71 -5.55
C ARG A 163 13.41 -10.68 -5.13
N LEU A 164 13.34 -10.45 -3.81
CA LEU A 164 12.64 -9.34 -3.17
C LEU A 164 13.65 -8.50 -2.40
N HIS A 165 13.56 -7.17 -2.48
CA HIS A 165 14.47 -6.24 -1.79
C HIS A 165 13.75 -4.97 -1.37
N GLY A 166 13.84 -4.62 -0.08
CA GLY A 166 13.25 -3.45 0.55
C GLY A 166 13.29 -3.59 2.07
N ASP A 167 13.04 -2.50 2.79
CA ASP A 167 13.17 -2.45 4.25
C ASP A 167 12.01 -3.12 4.99
N ASP A 168 10.81 -3.11 4.37
CA ASP A 168 9.60 -3.68 4.95
C ASP A 168 8.81 -4.47 3.88
N PRO A 169 8.70 -5.81 4.01
CA PRO A 169 7.94 -6.62 3.04
C PRO A 169 6.45 -6.26 2.97
N ASN A 170 5.89 -5.63 4.02
CA ASN A 170 4.50 -5.17 4.02
C ASN A 170 4.29 -3.99 3.05
N THR A 171 5.36 -3.26 2.70
CA THR A 171 5.35 -2.21 1.67
C THR A 171 4.84 -2.76 0.34
N LEU A 172 5.30 -3.95 -0.06
CA LEU A 172 4.87 -4.61 -1.30
C LEU A 172 3.38 -4.94 -1.31
N VAL A 173 2.81 -5.26 -0.15
CA VAL A 173 1.37 -5.56 0.01
C VAL A 173 0.52 -4.27 0.04
N GLY A 174 1.16 -3.12 0.34
CA GLY A 174 0.55 -1.81 0.18
C GLY A 174 0.41 -0.95 1.44
N LEU A 175 1.06 -1.33 2.57
CA LEU A 175 1.12 -0.50 3.78
C LEU A 175 2.46 -0.70 4.49
N PRO A 176 3.39 0.27 4.44
CA PRO A 176 4.70 0.19 5.08
C PRO A 176 4.55 0.28 6.61
N LEU A 177 4.51 -0.86 7.29
CA LEU A 177 4.23 -0.91 8.73
C LEU A 177 5.37 -0.36 9.57
N ILE A 178 6.64 -0.60 9.18
CA ILE A 178 7.81 -0.06 9.89
C ILE A 178 7.76 1.47 9.90
N ARG A 179 7.51 2.08 8.74
CA ARG A 179 7.40 3.54 8.60
C ARG A 179 6.18 4.07 9.33
N LEU A 180 5.03 3.42 9.20
CA LEU A 180 3.81 3.81 9.89
C LEU A 180 4.00 3.85 11.41
N LEU A 181 4.59 2.81 11.97
CA LEU A 181 4.85 2.73 13.42
C LEU A 181 5.86 3.78 13.88
N ALA A 182 6.85 4.14 13.04
CA ALA A 182 7.77 5.24 13.34
C ALA A 182 7.02 6.57 13.43
N MET A 183 6.18 6.90 12.44
CA MET A 183 5.36 8.12 12.43
C MET A 183 4.40 8.18 13.63
N LEU A 184 3.74 7.08 13.98
CA LEU A 184 2.84 7.02 15.13
C LEU A 184 3.58 7.28 16.45
N ARG A 185 4.79 6.70 16.63
CA ARG A 185 5.61 6.91 17.83
C ARG A 185 6.05 8.36 18.00
N GLU A 186 6.32 9.08 16.92
CA GLU A 186 6.64 10.52 16.99
C GLU A 186 5.47 11.35 17.58
N TRP A 187 4.25 10.83 17.47
CA TRP A 187 3.06 11.45 18.07
C TRP A 187 2.66 10.83 19.41
N GLY A 188 3.52 9.99 19.99
CA GLY A 188 3.28 9.34 21.28
C GLY A 188 2.33 8.15 21.22
N ILE A 189 2.00 7.67 20.02
CA ILE A 189 1.16 6.49 19.81
C ILE A 189 2.06 5.27 19.61
N ASN A 190 2.12 4.37 20.60
CA ASN A 190 2.95 3.17 20.54
C ASN A 190 2.12 1.90 20.80
N PRO A 191 1.70 1.17 19.75
CA PRO A 191 0.87 -0.03 19.91
C PRO A 191 1.49 -1.13 20.78
N LEU A 192 2.82 -1.15 20.97
CA LEU A 192 3.47 -2.12 21.86
C LEU A 192 3.23 -1.85 23.35
N VAL A 193 2.96 -0.60 23.72
CA VAL A 193 2.82 -0.17 25.12
C VAL A 193 1.36 0.13 25.45
N ASP A 194 0.64 0.72 24.52
CA ASP A 194 -0.73 1.21 24.73
C ASP A 194 -1.74 0.10 25.04
N GLU A 195 -1.45 -1.15 24.66
CA GLU A 195 -2.30 -2.32 24.92
C GLU A 195 -2.21 -2.84 26.37
N ASN A 196 -1.12 -2.52 27.10
CA ASN A 196 -0.89 -3.02 28.45
C ASN A 196 -1.53 -2.14 29.55
N SER A 197 -2.06 -0.97 29.22
CA SER A 197 -2.68 -0.06 30.18
C SER A 197 -4.08 -0.48 30.63
N GLU A 198 -4.75 -1.42 29.93
CA GLU A 198 -6.07 -1.91 30.29
C GLU A 198 -6.09 -3.16 31.21
N GLN A 199 -4.91 -3.77 31.49
CA GLN A 199 -4.82 -4.96 32.36
C GLN A 199 -4.45 -4.64 33.82
N SER A 200 -4.39 -3.37 34.19
CA SER A 200 -3.97 -2.94 35.55
C SER A 200 -5.10 -2.22 36.31
N GLN A 201 -6.36 -2.68 36.18
CA GLN A 201 -7.45 -2.30 37.09
C GLN A 201 -8.17 -3.52 37.61
#